data_8294803c65633af3c6fb26ec520ead4f
#
_entry.id   8294803c65633af3c6fb26ec520ead4f
#
_cell.length_a   1.000
_cell.length_b   1.000
_cell.length_c   1.000
_cell.angle_alpha   90.00
_cell.angle_beta   90.00
_cell.angle_gamma   90.00
#
_symmetry.space_group_name_H-M   'P 1'
#
loop_
_entity.id
_entity.type
_entity.pdbx_description
1 polymer ?
#
loop_
_entity_poly.entity_id
_entity_poly.type
_entity_poly.pdbx_seq_one_letter_code
_entity_poly.pdbx_strand_id
1 'polypeptide(L)'
;MPPSLPTQRVDLAAATPQLSARTLAWLAERPLALVVVESVWDTLTELEQAGHHPRLLAAVRFVLIHHEPTRAGRCRACRRVSWRGLWRRRRFPCVVWRQIRGELLGHLSLSSDHRARTDRGRSALRSR
;
A
#
# COMPACT_ATOMS: atom_id res chain seq x y z
N MET A 1 -25.40 14.42 35.99
CA MET A 1 -25.26 14.31 34.52
C MET A 1 -23.77 14.25 34.20
N PRO A 2 -23.28 13.13 33.63
CA PRO A 2 -21.90 13.12 33.16
C PRO A 2 -21.79 14.06 31.95
N PRO A 3 -20.67 14.81 31.80
CA PRO A 3 -20.47 15.65 30.66
C PRO A 3 -20.36 14.73 29.42
N SER A 4 -21.18 14.94 28.43
CA SER A 4 -21.06 14.29 27.13
C SER A 4 -19.73 14.74 26.53
N LEU A 5 -18.76 13.85 26.48
CA LEU A 5 -17.54 14.07 25.72
C LEU A 5 -17.95 14.27 24.25
N PRO A 6 -17.50 15.37 23.60
CA PRO A 6 -17.71 15.52 22.18
C PRO A 6 -17.04 14.34 21.50
N THR A 7 -17.86 13.47 20.92
CA THR A 7 -17.35 12.46 19.99
C THR A 7 -16.84 13.23 18.78
N GLN A 8 -15.60 13.69 18.85
CA GLN A 8 -14.91 14.13 17.64
C GLN A 8 -14.85 12.91 16.74
N ARG A 9 -15.82 12.78 15.87
CA ARG A 9 -15.62 12.03 14.64
C ARG A 9 -14.45 12.72 13.94
N VAL A 10 -13.27 12.21 14.18
CA VAL A 10 -12.14 12.50 13.31
C VAL A 10 -12.62 12.05 11.95
N ASP A 11 -12.92 13.00 11.08
CA ASP A 11 -13.19 12.73 9.68
C ASP A 11 -11.91 12.17 9.06
N LEU A 12 -11.70 10.86 9.24
CA LEU A 12 -10.66 10.07 8.59
C LEU A 12 -10.82 10.07 7.06
N ALA A 13 -11.97 10.57 6.56
CA ALA A 13 -12.21 10.74 5.14
C ALA A 13 -11.54 12.00 4.54
N ALA A 14 -11.10 12.97 5.36
CA ALA A 14 -10.66 14.27 4.86
C ALA A 14 -9.15 14.33 4.53
N ALA A 15 -8.33 13.38 4.96
CA ALA A 15 -6.89 13.37 4.69
C ALA A 15 -6.45 11.98 4.26
N THR A 16 -6.50 11.71 2.97
CA THR A 16 -5.76 10.56 2.40
C THR A 16 -4.28 10.77 2.71
N PRO A 17 -3.64 9.87 3.47
CA PRO A 17 -2.22 10.00 3.80
C PRO A 17 -1.41 10.06 2.50
N GLN A 18 -0.58 11.06 2.35
CA GLN A 18 0.26 11.29 1.17
C GLN A 18 1.73 11.05 1.51
N LEU A 19 2.49 10.63 0.51
CA LEU A 19 3.94 10.55 0.63
C LEU A 19 4.53 11.96 0.86
N SER A 20 5.55 12.05 1.71
CA SER A 20 6.21 13.33 1.97
C SER A 20 6.92 13.87 0.72
N ALA A 21 7.05 15.20 0.62
CA ALA A 21 7.80 15.84 -0.46
C ALA A 21 9.25 15.35 -0.52
N ARG A 22 9.86 15.06 0.62
CA ARG A 22 11.21 14.49 0.71
C ARG A 22 11.28 13.09 0.09
N THR A 23 10.30 12.23 0.35
CA THR A 23 10.22 10.90 -0.26
C THR A 23 10.05 11.01 -1.77
N LEU A 24 9.18 11.87 -2.25
CA LEU A 24 8.96 12.07 -3.68
C LEU A 24 10.21 12.59 -4.38
N ALA A 25 10.92 13.55 -3.78
CA ALA A 25 12.18 14.07 -4.33
C ALA A 25 13.25 12.97 -4.39
N TRP A 26 13.35 12.13 -3.37
CA TRP A 26 14.30 11.03 -3.34
C TRP A 26 13.98 9.97 -4.42
N LEU A 27 12.70 9.66 -4.63
CA LEU A 27 12.23 8.70 -5.64
C LEU A 27 12.44 9.22 -7.07
N ALA A 28 12.34 10.53 -7.31
CA ALA A 28 12.53 11.12 -8.62
C ALA A 28 13.89 10.80 -9.24
N GLU A 29 14.91 10.60 -8.42
CA GLU A 29 16.27 10.24 -8.85
C GLU A 29 16.51 8.73 -8.96
N ARG A 30 15.53 7.90 -8.60
CA ARG A 30 15.67 6.44 -8.48
C ARG A 30 14.50 5.69 -9.12
N PRO A 31 14.55 5.48 -10.44
CA PRO A 31 13.42 4.96 -11.20
C PRO A 31 12.96 3.56 -10.77
N LEU A 32 13.87 2.69 -10.34
CA LEU A 32 13.48 1.33 -9.88
C LEU A 32 12.70 1.37 -8.56
N ALA A 33 13.12 2.21 -7.61
CA ALA A 33 12.39 2.42 -6.37
C ALA A 33 11.04 3.11 -6.62
N LEU A 34 10.99 4.06 -7.53
CA LEU A 34 9.78 4.76 -7.93
C LEU A 34 8.74 3.78 -8.48
N VAL A 35 9.11 2.86 -9.36
CA VAL A 35 8.20 1.85 -9.92
C VAL A 35 7.55 1.01 -8.82
N VAL A 36 8.31 0.59 -7.81
CA VAL A 36 7.77 -0.19 -6.69
C VAL A 36 6.75 0.62 -5.90
N VAL A 37 7.09 1.85 -5.56
CA VAL A 37 6.23 2.74 -4.77
C VAL A 37 4.97 3.11 -5.54
N GLU A 38 5.08 3.50 -6.80
CA GLU A 38 3.94 3.83 -7.66
C GLU A 38 3.01 2.64 -7.82
N SER A 39 3.53 1.45 -8.08
CA SER A 39 2.70 0.26 -8.26
C SER A 39 1.88 -0.07 -7.02
N VAL A 40 2.44 0.08 -5.82
CA VAL A 40 1.71 -0.08 -4.56
C VAL A 40 0.66 1.01 -4.39
N TRP A 41 1.03 2.27 -4.62
CA TRP A 41 0.15 3.42 -4.42
C TRP A 41 -1.04 3.41 -5.37
N ASP A 42 -0.80 3.11 -6.64
CA ASP A 42 -1.84 2.99 -7.66
C ASP A 42 -2.80 1.85 -7.35
N THR A 43 -2.28 0.70 -6.93
CA THR A 43 -3.11 -0.45 -6.54
C THR A 43 -3.99 -0.12 -5.32
N LEU A 44 -3.46 0.57 -4.32
CA LEU A 44 -4.26 1.02 -3.17
C LEU A 44 -5.36 2.00 -3.60
N THR A 45 -5.07 2.89 -4.55
CA THR A 45 -6.04 3.83 -5.11
C THR A 45 -7.13 3.09 -5.90
N GLU A 46 -6.79 2.12 -6.70
CA GLU A 46 -7.75 1.28 -7.43
C GLU A 46 -8.67 0.51 -6.49
N LEU A 47 -8.12 -0.10 -5.43
CA LEU A 47 -8.91 -0.80 -4.42
C LEU A 47 -9.86 0.15 -3.68
N GLU A 48 -9.42 1.35 -3.37
CA GLU A 48 -10.24 2.38 -2.73
C GLU A 48 -11.39 2.81 -3.65
N GLN A 49 -11.13 3.03 -4.93
CA GLN A 49 -12.16 3.35 -5.93
C GLN A 49 -13.14 2.20 -6.16
N ALA A 50 -12.71 0.96 -6.02
CA ALA A 50 -13.55 -0.23 -6.10
C ALA A 50 -14.40 -0.46 -4.83
N GLY A 51 -14.29 0.39 -3.81
CA GLY A 51 -15.09 0.31 -2.57
C GLY A 51 -14.60 -0.70 -1.55
N HIS A 52 -13.37 -1.21 -1.68
CA HIS A 52 -12.76 -2.07 -0.66
C HIS A 52 -12.50 -1.28 0.63
N HIS A 53 -12.53 -1.95 1.75
CA HIS A 53 -12.39 -1.44 3.12
C HIS A 53 -11.54 -0.16 3.26
N PRO A 54 -12.12 1.05 3.25
CA PRO A 54 -11.37 2.30 3.19
C PRO A 54 -10.50 2.53 4.43
N ARG A 55 -10.96 2.06 5.59
CA ARG A 55 -10.17 2.16 6.84
C ARG A 55 -8.93 1.28 6.83
N LEU A 56 -9.04 0.08 6.27
CA LEU A 56 -7.90 -0.82 6.14
C LEU A 56 -6.87 -0.26 5.16
N LEU A 57 -7.33 0.25 4.01
CA LEU A 57 -6.46 0.88 3.02
C LEU A 57 -5.76 2.13 3.57
N ALA A 58 -6.47 2.95 4.35
CA ALA A 58 -5.87 4.09 5.04
C ALA A 58 -4.81 3.66 6.07
N ALA A 59 -5.05 2.59 6.82
CA ALA A 59 -4.08 2.02 7.76
C ALA A 59 -2.83 1.50 7.04
N VAL A 60 -2.99 0.82 5.91
CA VAL A 60 -1.86 0.37 5.08
C VAL A 60 -1.04 1.54 4.57
N ARG A 61 -1.67 2.59 4.05
CA ARG A 61 -0.99 3.82 3.62
C ARG A 61 -0.22 4.46 4.77
N PHE A 62 -0.81 4.53 5.95
CA PHE A 62 -0.20 5.10 7.13
C PHE A 62 1.08 4.34 7.53
N VAL A 63 1.03 3.01 7.54
CA VAL A 63 2.21 2.16 7.79
C VAL A 63 3.29 2.43 6.74
N LEU A 64 2.93 2.47 5.46
CA LEU A 64 3.87 2.69 4.37
C LEU A 64 4.56 4.05 4.44
N ILE A 65 3.85 5.11 4.82
CA ILE A 65 4.41 6.46 4.97
C ILE A 65 5.50 6.50 6.03
N HIS A 66 5.37 5.73 7.12
CA HIS A 66 6.39 5.64 8.16
C HIS A 66 7.66 4.94 7.70
N HIS A 67 7.56 4.06 6.69
CA HIS A 67 8.69 3.41 6.05
C HIS A 67 9.21 4.26 4.87
N GLU A 68 9.77 5.42 5.20
CA GLU A 68 10.29 6.37 4.23
C GLU A 68 11.82 6.25 4.08
N PRO A 69 12.40 6.64 2.92
CA PRO A 69 13.84 6.60 2.72
C PRO A 69 14.56 7.70 3.50
N THR A 70 15.74 7.38 4.01
CA THR A 70 16.71 8.37 4.48
C THR A 70 17.56 8.85 3.31
N ARG A 71 18.39 9.89 3.50
CA ARG A 71 19.35 10.35 2.49
C ARG A 71 20.30 9.26 2.02
N ALA A 72 20.67 8.33 2.91
CA ALA A 72 21.51 7.19 2.59
C ALA A 72 20.78 6.03 1.89
N GLY A 73 19.49 6.18 1.57
CA GLY A 73 18.67 5.16 0.91
C GLY A 73 18.24 4.02 1.83
N ARG A 74 18.26 4.22 3.12
CA ARG A 74 17.80 3.24 4.13
C ARG A 74 16.38 3.57 4.58
N CYS A 75 15.61 2.56 4.98
CA CYS A 75 14.30 2.78 5.57
C CYS A 75 14.41 3.36 6.98
N ARG A 76 13.75 4.49 7.22
CA ARG A 76 13.79 5.19 8.52
C ARG A 76 13.18 4.35 9.64
N ALA A 77 12.04 3.72 9.42
CA ALA A 77 11.37 2.92 10.43
C ALA A 77 12.12 1.62 10.74
N CYS A 78 12.63 0.92 9.71
CA CYS A 78 13.40 -0.31 9.87
C CYS A 78 14.78 -0.08 10.54
N ARG A 79 15.32 1.13 10.48
CA ARG A 79 16.60 1.47 11.09
C ARG A 79 16.60 1.32 12.62
N ARG A 80 15.44 1.46 13.26
CA ARG A 80 15.30 1.35 14.72
C ARG A 80 15.37 -0.08 15.22
N VAL A 81 15.22 -1.07 14.36
CA VAL A 81 15.32 -2.49 14.72
C VAL A 81 16.77 -2.92 14.57
N SER A 82 17.51 -2.92 15.69
CA SER A 82 18.92 -3.27 15.72
C SER A 82 19.11 -4.79 15.84
N TRP A 83 19.05 -5.52 14.74
CA TRP A 83 19.46 -6.92 14.69
C TRP A 83 20.63 -7.07 13.74
N ARG A 84 21.74 -7.65 14.24
CA ARG A 84 22.93 -8.03 13.45
C ARG A 84 22.47 -8.98 12.32
N GLY A 85 22.71 -8.64 11.09
CA GLY A 85 22.35 -9.46 9.92
C GLY A 85 21.25 -8.91 9.03
N LEU A 86 20.48 -7.91 9.47
CA LEU A 86 19.44 -7.26 8.69
C LEU A 86 19.93 -6.04 7.88
N TRP A 87 21.23 -5.78 7.83
CA TRP A 87 21.80 -4.62 7.13
C TRP A 87 21.43 -4.55 5.65
N ARG A 88 21.32 -5.67 4.97
CA ARG A 88 20.90 -5.74 3.56
C ARG A 88 19.40 -5.49 3.35
N ARG A 89 18.57 -5.74 4.37
CA ARG A 89 17.12 -5.59 4.30
C ARG A 89 16.62 -4.18 4.65
N ARG A 90 17.53 -3.29 5.03
CA ARG A 90 17.20 -1.92 5.45
C ARG A 90 17.20 -0.90 4.31
N ARG A 91 17.53 -1.30 3.10
CA ARG A 91 17.46 -0.43 1.93
C ARG A 91 16.00 -0.16 1.57
N PHE A 92 15.73 1.08 1.20
CA PHE A 92 14.42 1.44 0.67
C PHE A 92 14.35 1.08 -0.84
N PRO A 93 13.25 0.49 -1.32
CA PRO A 93 12.06 0.03 -0.62
C PRO A 93 12.35 -1.16 0.32
N CYS A 94 11.93 -1.03 1.57
CA CYS A 94 12.18 -2.05 2.58
C CYS A 94 11.30 -3.29 2.41
N VAL A 95 11.52 -4.29 3.25
CA VAL A 95 10.75 -5.55 3.22
C VAL A 95 9.24 -5.31 3.33
N VAL A 96 8.81 -4.29 4.08
CA VAL A 96 7.37 -3.96 4.25
C VAL A 96 6.75 -3.54 2.91
N TRP A 97 7.38 -2.65 2.17
CA TRP A 97 6.93 -2.25 0.83
C TRP A 97 6.89 -3.42 -0.15
N ARG A 98 7.92 -4.26 -0.14
CA ARG A 98 8.03 -5.43 -1.02
C ARG A 98 6.98 -6.49 -0.69
N GLN A 99 6.74 -6.73 0.60
CA GLN A 99 5.73 -7.68 1.04
C GLN A 99 4.32 -7.21 0.67
N ILE A 100 3.99 -5.97 0.95
CA ILE A 100 2.69 -5.39 0.60
C ILE A 100 2.49 -5.41 -0.92
N ARG A 101 3.51 -5.06 -1.70
CA ARG A 101 3.45 -5.16 -3.16
C ARG A 101 3.14 -6.59 -3.63
N GLY A 102 3.82 -7.57 -3.08
CA GLY A 102 3.60 -8.99 -3.41
C GLY A 102 2.18 -9.43 -3.11
N GLU A 103 1.64 -9.09 -1.95
CA GLU A 103 0.27 -9.42 -1.55
C GLU A 103 -0.77 -8.71 -2.43
N LEU A 104 -0.61 -7.43 -2.72
CA LEU A 104 -1.54 -6.67 -3.56
C LEU A 104 -1.56 -7.20 -5.00
N LEU A 105 -0.41 -7.47 -5.61
CA LEU A 105 -0.33 -8.01 -6.96
C LEU A 105 -0.84 -9.46 -7.03
N GLY A 106 -0.57 -10.28 -6.03
CA GLY A 106 -1.09 -11.63 -5.91
C GLY A 106 -2.61 -11.66 -5.84
N HIS A 107 -3.21 -10.77 -5.07
CA HIS A 107 -4.66 -10.64 -4.96
C HIS A 107 -5.33 -10.25 -6.28
N LEU A 108 -4.76 -9.33 -7.03
CA LEU A 108 -5.26 -8.92 -8.35
C LEU A 108 -5.21 -10.06 -9.37
N SER A 109 -4.15 -10.86 -9.36
CA SER A 109 -4.02 -12.04 -10.24
C SER A 109 -5.11 -13.08 -9.98
N LEU A 110 -5.39 -13.39 -8.72
CA LEU A 110 -6.44 -14.33 -8.33
C LEU A 110 -7.84 -13.83 -8.72
N SER A 111 -8.08 -12.53 -8.58
CA SER A 111 -9.36 -11.92 -8.99
C SER A 111 -9.58 -11.96 -10.49
N SER A 112 -8.54 -11.80 -11.29
CA SER A 112 -8.59 -11.89 -12.75
C SER A 112 -8.92 -13.30 -13.23
N ASP A 113 -8.33 -14.32 -12.63
CA ASP A 113 -8.60 -15.73 -12.96
C ASP A 113 -10.02 -16.16 -12.60
N HIS A 114 -10.56 -15.63 -11.52
CA HIS A 114 -11.93 -15.93 -11.11
C HIS A 114 -12.96 -15.31 -12.07
N ARG A 115 -12.73 -14.09 -12.56
CA ARG A 115 -13.57 -13.46 -13.59
C ARG A 115 -13.52 -14.21 -14.93
N ALA A 116 -12.34 -14.63 -15.38
CA ALA A 116 -12.18 -15.38 -16.61
C ALA A 116 -12.88 -16.76 -16.57
N ARG A 117 -12.96 -17.39 -15.41
CA ARG A 117 -13.68 -18.65 -15.20
C ARG A 117 -15.20 -18.48 -15.24
N THR A 118 -15.73 -17.42 -14.63
CA THR A 118 -17.16 -17.12 -14.61
C THR A 118 -17.69 -16.76 -16.01
N ASP A 119 -16.92 -16.02 -16.80
CA ASP A 119 -17.32 -15.67 -18.16
C ASP A 119 -17.33 -16.87 -19.12
N ARG A 120 -16.38 -17.79 -18.99
CA ARG A 120 -16.39 -19.05 -19.77
C ARG A 120 -17.58 -19.94 -19.41
N GLY A 121 -17.98 -19.99 -18.14
CA GLY A 121 -19.16 -20.73 -17.70
C GLY A 121 -20.48 -20.17 -18.29
N ARG A 122 -20.61 -18.85 -18.39
CA ARG A 122 -21.79 -18.19 -18.98
C ARG A 122 -21.89 -18.37 -20.49
N SER A 123 -20.78 -18.34 -21.20
CA SER A 123 -20.77 -18.55 -22.65
C SER A 123 -21.14 -19.98 -23.04
N ALA A 124 -20.74 -20.98 -22.24
CA ALA A 124 -21.10 -22.38 -22.49
C ALA A 124 -22.60 -22.68 -22.28
N LEU A 125 -23.29 -21.91 -21.41
CA LEU A 125 -24.73 -22.08 -21.18
C LEU A 125 -25.61 -21.38 -22.22
N ARG A 126 -25.10 -20.47 -23.04
CA ARG A 126 -25.83 -19.79 -24.12
C ARG A 126 -25.83 -20.56 -25.45
N SER A 127 -25.02 -21.60 -25.58
CA SER A 127 -24.83 -22.38 -26.82
C SER A 127 -25.62 -23.69 -26.83
N ARG A 128 -26.60 -23.87 -25.93
CA ARG A 128 -27.52 -25.03 -25.94
C ARG A 128 -28.94 -24.64 -26.17
#